data_9569e5c65235069b73b73bd232ec9363
#
_entry.id   9569e5c65235069b73b73bd232ec9363
#
_cell.length_a   1.000
_cell.length_b   1.000
_cell.length_c   1.000
_cell.angle_alpha   90.00
_cell.angle_beta   90.00
_cell.angle_gamma   90.00
#
_symmetry.space_group_name_H-M   'P 1'
#
loop_
_entity.id
_entity.type
_entity.pdbx_description
1 polymer ?
#
loop_
_entity_poly.entity_id
_entity_poly.type
_entity_poly.pdbx_seq_one_letter_code
_entity_poly.pdbx_strand_id
1 'polypeptide(L)'
;MGVGGVRAKSYLDLHREMSADIEAERSSALGMLGPSAGSVRAAVAELLEHRTFAYPLSVLPVIVHAVETGAPGPAVPLAVVHELWWTSACYLDDLADGQAVFAAGSLGESEALLATVISGIPLPLLVVQSPRIPEKARGPLSAEVVRCWITATEGQLRDLRADVGAATRDAVVTAYLGKSGAPFSMVTAMAALLADRSDERVELWREFGNVLGILWQLFNDQQDILTGRNEDLANGTVTYLLACAVESAGRDSADHVLELHAAARHSPDAGAALTGILLAPEVLRRYEEDIAVFRDRAHRLLYELGGDAAYSAVLHDLVDRASPMLLRAAEPVAREVAVAPQL
;
A
#
# COMPACT_ATOMS: atom_id res chain seq x y z
N MET A 1 38.19 -17.65 -17.84
CA MET A 1 37.93 -16.94 -16.59
C MET A 1 36.47 -16.45 -16.67
N GLY A 2 35.58 -17.17 -15.98
CA GLY A 2 34.15 -16.83 -15.98
C GLY A 2 33.97 -15.56 -15.14
N VAL A 3 33.43 -14.52 -15.76
CA VAL A 3 32.94 -13.33 -15.05
C VAL A 3 31.72 -13.81 -14.29
N GLY A 4 31.89 -14.09 -12.99
CA GLY A 4 30.78 -14.34 -12.09
C GLY A 4 29.95 -13.07 -12.03
N GLY A 5 28.83 -13.05 -12.77
CA GLY A 5 27.87 -11.96 -12.70
C GLY A 5 27.39 -11.84 -11.27
N VAL A 6 27.68 -10.72 -10.62
CA VAL A 6 27.08 -10.35 -9.33
C VAL A 6 25.58 -10.31 -9.60
N ARG A 7 24.84 -11.25 -9.03
CA ARG A 7 23.39 -11.28 -9.12
C ARG A 7 22.87 -9.97 -8.51
N ALA A 8 22.11 -9.21 -9.28
CA ALA A 8 21.48 -7.99 -8.75
C ALA A 8 20.65 -8.36 -7.51
N LYS A 9 20.84 -7.61 -6.42
CA LYS A 9 20.08 -7.83 -5.18
C LYS A 9 18.62 -7.53 -5.43
N SER A 10 17.75 -8.39 -4.93
CA SER A 10 16.31 -8.11 -4.93
C SER A 10 15.93 -7.28 -3.70
N TYR A 11 14.71 -6.71 -3.71
CA TYR A 11 14.12 -6.03 -2.56
C TYR A 11 14.16 -6.89 -1.29
N LEU A 12 13.78 -8.17 -1.39
CA LEU A 12 13.79 -9.10 -0.26
C LEU A 12 15.21 -9.48 0.21
N ASP A 13 16.22 -9.45 -0.68
CA ASP A 13 17.61 -9.65 -0.28
C ASP A 13 18.08 -8.48 0.58
N LEU A 14 17.77 -7.24 0.21
CA LEU A 14 18.07 -6.06 1.00
C LEU A 14 17.31 -6.04 2.33
N HIS A 15 16.04 -6.44 2.34
CA HIS A 15 15.29 -6.56 3.59
C HIS A 15 15.97 -7.55 4.54
N ARG A 16 16.40 -8.73 4.06
CA ARG A 16 17.10 -9.71 4.89
C ARG A 16 18.44 -9.19 5.41
N GLU A 17 19.18 -8.44 4.62
CA GLU A 17 20.44 -7.82 5.05
C GLU A 17 20.24 -6.75 6.13
N MET A 18 19.17 -5.96 6.04
CA MET A 18 18.89 -4.84 6.93
C MET A 18 18.04 -5.24 8.14
N SER A 19 17.50 -6.46 8.18
CA SER A 19 16.52 -6.88 9.20
C SER A 19 17.06 -6.75 10.63
N ALA A 20 18.30 -7.11 10.88
CA ALA A 20 18.92 -7.01 12.22
C ALA A 20 19.05 -5.54 12.67
N ASP A 21 19.43 -4.65 11.76
CA ASP A 21 19.57 -3.21 12.06
C ASP A 21 18.21 -2.57 12.29
N ILE A 22 17.19 -2.94 11.49
CA ILE A 22 15.81 -2.47 11.65
C ILE A 22 15.24 -2.95 12.99
N GLU A 23 15.47 -4.22 13.36
CA GLU A 23 15.03 -4.78 14.64
C GLU A 23 15.69 -4.08 15.84
N ALA A 24 16.99 -3.82 15.77
CA ALA A 24 17.72 -3.09 16.81
C ALA A 24 17.19 -1.65 16.96
N GLU A 25 16.88 -0.99 15.83
CA GLU A 25 16.29 0.36 15.84
C GLU A 25 14.86 0.35 16.39
N ARG A 26 14.03 -0.64 16.02
CA ARG A 26 12.67 -0.83 16.57
C ARG A 26 12.72 -1.01 18.10
N SER A 27 13.63 -1.83 18.60
CA SER A 27 13.83 -2.02 20.03
C SER A 27 14.27 -0.73 20.71
N SER A 28 15.16 0.05 20.06
CA SER A 28 15.57 1.38 20.53
C SER A 28 14.39 2.35 20.59
N ALA A 29 13.57 2.38 19.56
CA ALA A 29 12.37 3.22 19.50
C ALA A 29 11.39 2.92 20.64
N LEU A 30 11.09 1.63 20.88
CA LEU A 30 10.26 1.20 22.02
C LEU A 30 10.87 1.61 23.37
N GLY A 31 12.20 1.64 23.47
CA GLY A 31 12.93 2.14 24.64
C GLY A 31 12.72 3.63 24.92
N MET A 32 12.42 4.45 23.89
CA MET A 32 12.17 5.89 24.02
C MET A 32 10.89 6.22 24.81
N LEU A 33 9.96 5.26 24.95
CA LEU A 33 8.76 5.42 25.75
C LEU A 33 9.04 5.56 27.26
N GLY A 34 10.27 5.29 27.68
CA GLY A 34 10.71 5.46 29.07
C GLY A 34 10.26 4.31 30.00
N PRO A 35 10.80 4.25 31.22
CA PRO A 35 10.60 3.13 32.15
C PRO A 35 9.18 3.07 32.72
N SER A 36 8.48 4.18 32.85
CA SER A 36 7.13 4.24 33.41
C SER A 36 6.04 3.79 32.43
N ALA A 37 6.34 3.63 31.15
CA ALA A 37 5.39 3.26 30.10
C ALA A 37 5.46 1.74 29.74
N GLY A 38 5.63 0.87 30.73
CA GLY A 38 5.81 -0.56 30.50
C GLY A 38 4.62 -1.23 29.78
N SER A 39 3.38 -0.91 30.17
CA SER A 39 2.17 -1.44 29.54
C SER A 39 2.01 -0.93 28.11
N VAL A 40 2.29 0.36 27.87
CA VAL A 40 2.25 0.95 26.52
C VAL A 40 3.27 0.27 25.62
N ARG A 41 4.49 0.07 26.10
CA ARG A 41 5.56 -0.60 25.35
C ARG A 41 5.16 -2.03 24.99
N ALA A 42 4.61 -2.78 25.94
CA ALA A 42 4.17 -4.16 25.71
C ALA A 42 3.04 -4.20 24.66
N ALA A 43 2.03 -3.34 24.77
CA ALA A 43 0.92 -3.29 23.83
C ALA A 43 1.38 -2.88 22.40
N VAL A 44 2.28 -1.89 22.28
CA VAL A 44 2.83 -1.50 20.96
C VAL A 44 3.68 -2.62 20.38
N ALA A 45 4.51 -3.30 21.17
CA ALA A 45 5.33 -4.43 20.71
C ALA A 45 4.43 -5.55 20.18
N GLU A 46 3.37 -5.92 20.90
CA GLU A 46 2.43 -6.95 20.49
C GLU A 46 1.67 -6.57 19.22
N LEU A 47 1.24 -5.30 19.08
CA LEU A 47 0.61 -4.81 17.86
C LEU A 47 1.54 -4.95 16.64
N LEU A 48 2.84 -4.66 16.80
CA LEU A 48 3.84 -4.81 15.74
C LEU A 48 4.13 -6.28 15.39
N GLU A 49 4.20 -7.16 16.38
CA GLU A 49 4.49 -8.59 16.19
C GLU A 49 3.31 -9.32 15.52
N HIS A 50 2.10 -8.90 15.80
CA HIS A 50 0.91 -9.54 15.23
C HIS A 50 0.80 -9.32 13.72
N ARG A 51 1.27 -8.19 13.20
CA ARG A 51 1.25 -7.88 11.76
C ARG A 51 2.54 -8.29 11.07
N THR A 52 2.53 -9.47 10.49
CA THR A 52 3.58 -9.92 9.57
C THR A 52 3.14 -9.66 8.13
N PHE A 53 3.86 -8.77 7.45
CA PHE A 53 3.62 -8.51 6.02
C PHE A 53 4.44 -9.49 5.18
N ALA A 54 3.80 -10.17 4.24
CA ALA A 54 4.49 -11.03 3.27
C ALA A 54 5.52 -10.24 2.42
N TYR A 55 5.29 -8.93 2.27
CA TYR A 55 6.19 -8.00 1.59
C TYR A 55 6.47 -6.80 2.50
N PRO A 56 7.55 -6.82 3.28
CA PRO A 56 7.86 -5.76 4.23
C PRO A 56 8.33 -4.50 3.51
N LEU A 57 7.46 -3.48 3.47
CA LEU A 57 7.76 -2.20 2.81
C LEU A 57 8.69 -1.30 3.63
N SER A 58 9.02 -1.68 4.86
CA SER A 58 9.87 -0.92 5.77
C SER A 58 11.26 -0.60 5.20
N VAL A 59 11.78 -1.42 4.28
CA VAL A 59 13.07 -1.18 3.65
C VAL A 59 13.03 -0.15 2.51
N LEU A 60 11.85 0.28 2.06
CA LEU A 60 11.72 1.24 0.96
C LEU A 60 12.49 2.56 1.20
N PRO A 61 12.34 3.26 2.34
CA PRO A 61 13.12 4.48 2.59
C PRO A 61 14.63 4.24 2.63
N VAL A 62 15.06 3.05 3.05
CA VAL A 62 16.46 2.65 3.08
C VAL A 62 17.03 2.54 1.66
N ILE A 63 16.26 1.96 0.73
CA ILE A 63 16.67 1.84 -0.67
C ILE A 63 16.68 3.22 -1.34
N VAL A 64 15.66 4.03 -1.14
CA VAL A 64 15.60 5.40 -1.71
C VAL A 64 16.78 6.24 -1.23
N HIS A 65 17.12 6.21 0.06
CA HIS A 65 18.29 6.89 0.58
C HIS A 65 19.59 6.36 -0.05
N ALA A 66 19.66 5.04 -0.28
CA ALA A 66 20.84 4.44 -0.92
C ALA A 66 20.92 4.79 -2.41
N VAL A 67 19.82 4.95 -3.15
CA VAL A 67 19.81 5.50 -4.50
C VAL A 67 20.46 6.89 -4.50
N GLU A 68 20.13 7.71 -3.52
CA GLU A 68 20.63 9.07 -3.42
C GLU A 68 22.08 9.19 -2.96
N THR A 69 22.56 8.28 -2.11
CA THR A 69 23.82 8.44 -1.39
C THR A 69 24.80 7.28 -1.54
N GLY A 70 24.38 6.15 -2.08
CA GLY A 70 25.13 4.88 -2.07
C GLY A 70 25.13 4.18 -0.71
N ALA A 71 24.51 4.73 0.33
CA ALA A 71 24.58 4.23 1.70
C ALA A 71 23.18 3.98 2.31
N PRO A 72 22.78 2.72 2.59
CA PRO A 72 21.47 2.42 3.16
C PRO A 72 21.37 2.74 4.67
N GLY A 73 22.42 2.51 5.44
CA GLY A 73 22.42 2.56 6.91
C GLY A 73 21.83 3.81 7.58
N PRO A 74 22.11 5.05 7.10
CA PRO A 74 21.56 6.25 7.71
C PRO A 74 20.04 6.33 7.74
N ALA A 75 19.33 5.64 6.83
CA ALA A 75 17.87 5.66 6.72
C ALA A 75 17.15 4.54 7.51
N VAL A 76 17.87 3.71 8.27
CA VAL A 76 17.27 2.67 9.14
C VAL A 76 16.21 3.24 10.09
N PRO A 77 16.40 4.42 10.73
CA PRO A 77 15.33 5.02 11.54
C PRO A 77 14.03 5.27 10.77
N LEU A 78 14.12 5.61 9.47
CA LEU A 78 12.94 5.82 8.63
C LEU A 78 12.21 4.51 8.30
N ALA A 79 12.92 3.38 8.27
CA ALA A 79 12.30 2.07 8.16
C ALA A 79 11.37 1.79 9.34
N VAL A 80 11.82 2.12 10.56
CA VAL A 80 11.02 1.97 11.79
C VAL A 80 9.86 2.98 11.84
N VAL A 81 10.08 4.22 11.40
CA VAL A 81 8.98 5.21 11.25
C VAL A 81 7.89 4.65 10.35
N HIS A 82 8.26 4.06 9.22
CA HIS A 82 7.30 3.46 8.29
C HIS A 82 6.57 2.27 8.91
N GLU A 83 7.29 1.36 9.55
CA GLU A 83 6.71 0.17 10.19
C GLU A 83 5.67 0.55 11.26
N LEU A 84 6.04 1.49 12.13
CA LEU A 84 5.16 2.00 13.19
C LEU A 84 3.91 2.67 12.61
N TRP A 85 4.08 3.54 11.63
CA TRP A 85 3.00 4.25 10.98
C TRP A 85 2.08 3.29 10.23
N TRP A 86 2.66 2.40 9.42
CA TRP A 86 1.91 1.46 8.57
C TRP A 86 1.08 0.47 9.39
N THR A 87 1.67 -0.11 10.45
CA THR A 87 0.94 -1.00 11.35
C THR A 87 -0.28 -0.30 11.96
N SER A 88 -0.10 0.97 12.37
CA SER A 88 -1.19 1.77 12.94
C SER A 88 -2.28 2.08 11.90
N ALA A 89 -1.89 2.47 10.70
CA ALA A 89 -2.83 2.79 9.63
C ALA A 89 -3.66 1.57 9.22
N CYS A 90 -3.00 0.41 9.09
CA CYS A 90 -3.69 -0.83 8.79
C CYS A 90 -4.68 -1.26 9.89
N TYR A 91 -4.32 -1.09 11.18
CA TYR A 91 -5.26 -1.42 12.26
C TYR A 91 -6.49 -0.50 12.25
N LEU A 92 -6.30 0.81 11.97
CA LEU A 92 -7.40 1.76 11.85
C LEU A 92 -8.29 1.48 10.65
N ASP A 93 -7.72 0.99 9.55
CA ASP A 93 -8.44 0.54 8.36
C ASP A 93 -9.32 -0.68 8.72
N ASP A 94 -8.74 -1.72 9.33
CA ASP A 94 -9.48 -2.90 9.77
C ASP A 94 -10.58 -2.55 10.80
N LEU A 95 -10.32 -1.56 11.67
CA LEU A 95 -11.34 -1.07 12.62
C LEU A 95 -12.51 -0.39 11.88
N ALA A 96 -12.21 0.41 10.87
CA ALA A 96 -13.23 1.07 10.05
C ALA A 96 -14.08 0.06 9.27
N ASP A 97 -13.48 -1.05 8.85
CA ASP A 97 -14.12 -2.14 8.12
C ASP A 97 -14.82 -3.18 9.05
N GLY A 98 -14.76 -2.98 10.37
CA GLY A 98 -15.35 -3.89 11.36
C GLY A 98 -14.56 -5.18 11.56
N GLN A 99 -13.31 -5.24 11.16
CA GLN A 99 -12.42 -6.42 11.21
C GLN A 99 -11.35 -6.35 12.32
N ALA A 100 -11.35 -5.30 13.12
CA ALA A 100 -10.33 -5.02 14.14
C ALA A 100 -10.09 -6.14 15.16
N VAL A 101 -11.09 -6.95 15.45
CA VAL A 101 -11.00 -8.07 16.42
C VAL A 101 -9.97 -9.12 15.98
N PHE A 102 -9.75 -9.27 14.67
CA PHE A 102 -8.81 -10.24 14.13
C PHE A 102 -7.39 -9.66 13.92
N ALA A 103 -7.26 -8.33 14.02
CA ALA A 103 -6.05 -7.61 13.67
C ALA A 103 -5.11 -7.33 14.85
N ALA A 104 -5.54 -7.61 16.10
CA ALA A 104 -4.84 -7.15 17.30
C ALA A 104 -4.19 -8.26 18.16
N GLY A 105 -4.18 -9.50 17.72
CA GLY A 105 -3.59 -10.61 18.47
C GLY A 105 -4.34 -10.89 19.78
N SER A 106 -3.63 -10.89 20.91
CA SER A 106 -4.20 -11.06 22.24
C SER A 106 -4.69 -9.77 22.88
N LEU A 107 -4.41 -8.60 22.25
CA LEU A 107 -4.86 -7.29 22.73
C LEU A 107 -6.38 -7.16 22.63
N GLY A 108 -7.00 -6.64 23.66
CA GLY A 108 -8.38 -6.16 23.57
C GLY A 108 -8.47 -4.96 22.61
N GLU A 109 -9.64 -4.76 21.98
CA GLU A 109 -9.85 -3.68 20.98
C GLU A 109 -9.43 -2.30 21.51
N SER A 110 -9.80 -1.96 22.77
CA SER A 110 -9.41 -0.69 23.39
C SER A 110 -7.89 -0.57 23.62
N GLU A 111 -7.22 -1.68 23.95
CA GLU A 111 -5.77 -1.71 24.15
C GLU A 111 -5.04 -1.54 22.80
N ALA A 112 -5.51 -2.24 21.77
CA ALA A 112 -4.99 -2.12 20.42
C ALA A 112 -5.19 -0.70 19.87
N LEU A 113 -6.34 -0.08 20.09
CA LEU A 113 -6.60 1.31 19.70
C LEU A 113 -5.64 2.29 20.39
N LEU A 114 -5.41 2.13 21.71
CA LEU A 114 -4.45 2.97 22.43
C LEU A 114 -3.02 2.74 21.97
N ALA A 115 -2.63 1.49 21.72
CA ALA A 115 -1.31 1.15 21.16
C ALA A 115 -1.13 1.77 19.78
N THR A 116 -2.15 1.73 18.93
CA THR A 116 -2.19 2.34 17.59
C THR A 116 -1.96 3.85 17.63
N VAL A 117 -2.60 4.57 18.56
CA VAL A 117 -2.36 6.02 18.72
C VAL A 117 -0.88 6.30 19.01
N ILE A 118 -0.27 5.51 19.90
CA ILE A 118 1.13 5.70 20.29
C ILE A 118 2.09 5.31 19.15
N SER A 119 1.87 4.16 18.52
CA SER A 119 2.76 3.68 17.44
C SER A 119 2.62 4.53 16.17
N GLY A 120 1.45 5.10 15.89
CA GLY A 120 1.21 5.85 14.66
C GLY A 120 1.72 7.29 14.68
N ILE A 121 1.74 7.97 15.82
CA ILE A 121 2.06 9.40 15.88
C ILE A 121 3.21 9.70 16.85
N PRO A 122 3.07 9.52 18.18
CA PRO A 122 4.13 9.91 19.11
C PRO A 122 5.45 9.18 18.85
N LEU A 123 5.43 7.87 18.64
CA LEU A 123 6.64 7.09 18.52
C LEU A 123 7.42 7.38 17.22
N PRO A 124 6.81 7.48 16.02
CA PRO A 124 7.46 7.99 14.82
C PRO A 124 8.13 9.36 15.02
N LEU A 125 7.46 10.28 15.69
CA LEU A 125 8.02 11.60 15.97
C LEU A 125 9.21 11.53 16.94
N LEU A 126 9.17 10.66 17.97
CA LEU A 126 10.30 10.43 18.85
C LEU A 126 11.51 9.87 18.09
N VAL A 127 11.29 8.92 17.18
CA VAL A 127 12.35 8.38 16.31
C VAL A 127 12.97 9.48 15.46
N VAL A 128 12.16 10.33 14.82
CA VAL A 128 12.63 11.45 14.00
C VAL A 128 13.41 12.47 14.84
N GLN A 129 13.03 12.70 16.10
CA GLN A 129 13.72 13.62 17.02
C GLN A 129 14.96 13.02 17.68
N SER A 130 15.26 11.75 17.44
CA SER A 130 16.40 11.06 18.03
C SER A 130 17.75 11.62 17.54
N PRO A 131 18.85 11.42 18.31
CA PRO A 131 20.19 11.83 17.89
C PRO A 131 20.69 11.14 16.60
N ARG A 132 20.04 10.07 16.17
CA ARG A 132 20.39 9.35 14.94
C ARG A 132 19.98 10.13 13.68
N ILE A 133 19.05 11.07 13.79
CA ILE A 133 18.61 11.94 12.71
C ILE A 133 19.32 13.29 12.84
N PRO A 134 19.97 13.79 11.77
CA PRO A 134 20.58 15.11 11.75
C PRO A 134 19.56 16.20 12.14
N GLU A 135 19.96 17.14 12.99
CA GLU A 135 19.08 18.17 13.55
C GLU A 135 18.33 18.94 12.45
N LYS A 136 19.02 19.30 11.36
CA LYS A 136 18.43 20.04 10.23
C LYS A 136 17.29 19.28 9.52
N ALA A 137 17.28 17.94 9.58
CA ALA A 137 16.27 17.10 8.94
C ALA A 137 15.04 16.85 9.83
N ARG A 138 15.15 16.98 11.16
CA ARG A 138 14.09 16.60 12.10
C ARG A 138 12.77 17.34 11.88
N GLY A 139 12.83 18.65 11.65
CA GLY A 139 11.65 19.47 11.39
C GLY A 139 10.92 19.05 10.11
N PRO A 140 11.59 19.03 8.95
CA PRO A 140 11.02 18.53 7.69
C PRO A 140 10.46 17.11 7.79
N LEU A 141 11.19 16.16 8.38
CA LEU A 141 10.73 14.78 8.54
C LEU A 141 9.49 14.66 9.44
N SER A 142 9.43 15.44 10.53
CA SER A 142 8.23 15.49 11.39
C SER A 142 7.01 16.01 10.62
N ALA A 143 7.22 17.03 9.78
CA ALA A 143 6.15 17.56 8.93
C ALA A 143 5.61 16.52 7.93
N GLU A 144 6.48 15.64 7.39
CA GLU A 144 6.04 14.55 6.51
C GLU A 144 5.15 13.54 7.24
N VAL A 145 5.49 13.14 8.46
CA VAL A 145 4.65 12.24 9.26
C VAL A 145 3.26 12.83 9.48
N VAL A 146 3.19 14.11 9.85
CA VAL A 146 1.91 14.81 10.08
C VAL A 146 1.12 14.94 8.78
N ARG A 147 1.77 15.34 7.68
CA ARG A 147 1.15 15.45 6.35
C ARG A 147 0.55 14.12 5.90
N CYS A 148 1.30 13.04 6.07
CA CYS A 148 0.84 11.71 5.71
C CYS A 148 -0.45 11.32 6.45
N TRP A 149 -0.52 11.54 7.77
CA TRP A 149 -1.74 11.26 8.54
C TRP A 149 -2.94 12.06 8.04
N ILE A 150 -2.76 13.36 7.75
CA ILE A 150 -3.85 14.20 7.24
C ILE A 150 -4.32 13.69 5.88
N THR A 151 -3.38 13.41 4.96
CA THR A 151 -3.70 12.97 3.61
C THR A 151 -4.32 11.57 3.59
N ALA A 152 -3.78 10.64 4.38
CA ALA A 152 -4.31 9.28 4.48
C ALA A 152 -5.70 9.25 5.11
N THR A 153 -5.93 10.05 6.15
CA THR A 153 -7.25 10.18 6.78
C THR A 153 -8.27 10.77 5.82
N GLU A 154 -7.90 11.80 5.04
CA GLU A 154 -8.78 12.35 4.00
C GLU A 154 -9.12 11.30 2.93
N GLY A 155 -8.12 10.50 2.50
CA GLY A 155 -8.33 9.38 1.56
C GLY A 155 -9.30 8.35 2.12
N GLN A 156 -9.12 7.93 3.37
CA GLN A 156 -10.00 6.97 4.04
C GLN A 156 -11.42 7.50 4.23
N LEU A 157 -11.57 8.78 4.59
CA LEU A 157 -12.89 9.39 4.69
C LEU A 157 -13.61 9.48 3.35
N ARG A 158 -12.88 9.69 2.24
CA ARG A 158 -13.43 9.64 0.89
C ARG A 158 -13.86 8.23 0.52
N ASP A 159 -13.05 7.22 0.83
CA ASP A 159 -13.37 5.82 0.60
C ASP A 159 -14.66 5.42 1.34
N LEU A 160 -14.75 5.69 2.65
CA LEU A 160 -15.92 5.41 3.48
C LEU A 160 -17.19 6.15 3.04
N ARG A 161 -17.06 7.31 2.38
CA ARG A 161 -18.17 8.15 1.91
C ARG A 161 -18.39 8.04 0.41
N ALA A 162 -17.69 7.12 -0.26
CA ALA A 162 -17.78 6.98 -1.70
C ALA A 162 -19.22 6.73 -2.13
N ASP A 163 -19.73 7.58 -3.03
CA ASP A 163 -21.00 7.37 -3.71
C ASP A 163 -20.73 6.46 -4.91
N VAL A 164 -21.27 5.25 -4.84
CA VAL A 164 -21.12 4.26 -5.91
C VAL A 164 -21.67 4.80 -7.24
N GLY A 165 -22.70 5.64 -7.19
CA GLY A 165 -23.27 6.30 -8.38
C GLY A 165 -22.32 7.30 -9.06
N ALA A 166 -21.29 7.77 -8.34
CA ALA A 166 -20.24 8.66 -8.84
C ALA A 166 -18.89 7.92 -9.04
N ALA A 167 -18.88 6.59 -9.10
CA ALA A 167 -17.69 5.76 -9.27
C ALA A 167 -17.04 6.02 -10.63
N THR A 168 -16.01 6.87 -10.64
CA THR A 168 -15.14 7.10 -11.79
C THR A 168 -13.71 6.69 -11.44
N ARG A 169 -12.91 6.30 -12.45
CA ARG A 169 -11.49 5.97 -12.23
C ARG A 169 -10.72 7.11 -11.57
N ASP A 170 -10.99 8.36 -11.94
CA ASP A 170 -10.33 9.55 -11.36
C ASP A 170 -10.71 9.72 -9.88
N ALA A 171 -11.96 9.48 -9.50
CA ALA A 171 -12.40 9.53 -8.11
C ALA A 171 -11.70 8.45 -7.27
N VAL A 172 -11.61 7.22 -7.80
CA VAL A 172 -10.93 6.10 -7.13
C VAL A 172 -9.42 6.37 -7.01
N VAL A 173 -8.76 6.85 -8.08
CA VAL A 173 -7.35 7.25 -8.00
C VAL A 173 -7.13 8.32 -6.92
N THR A 174 -8.04 9.26 -6.79
CA THR A 174 -7.96 10.30 -5.74
C THR A 174 -8.03 9.70 -4.33
N ALA A 175 -8.90 8.71 -4.11
CA ALA A 175 -8.96 7.98 -2.84
C ALA A 175 -7.68 7.15 -2.61
N TYR A 176 -7.20 6.44 -3.63
CA TYR A 176 -5.97 5.63 -3.55
C TYR A 176 -4.72 6.47 -3.30
N LEU A 177 -4.62 7.68 -3.86
CA LEU A 177 -3.55 8.61 -3.55
C LEU A 177 -3.52 8.98 -2.07
N GLY A 178 -4.67 9.15 -1.44
CA GLY A 178 -4.76 9.39 0.00
C GLY A 178 -4.45 8.12 0.80
N LYS A 179 -5.20 7.04 0.58
CA LYS A 179 -5.13 5.82 1.37
C LYS A 179 -3.77 5.09 1.24
N SER A 180 -3.32 4.86 0.02
CA SER A 180 -2.12 4.07 -0.29
C SER A 180 -0.96 4.89 -0.84
N GLY A 181 -1.21 5.96 -1.61
CA GLY A 181 -0.17 6.83 -2.13
C GLY A 181 0.57 7.60 -1.04
N ALA A 182 -0.14 8.19 -0.09
CA ALA A 182 0.45 9.03 0.95
C ALA A 182 1.54 8.34 1.79
N PRO A 183 1.38 7.11 2.30
CA PRO A 183 2.43 6.44 3.07
C PRO A 183 3.69 6.14 2.25
N PHE A 184 3.56 5.73 0.99
CA PHE A 184 4.70 5.53 0.12
C PHE A 184 5.38 6.85 -0.23
N SER A 185 4.60 7.89 -0.52
CA SER A 185 5.07 9.26 -0.77
C SER A 185 5.81 9.84 0.44
N MET A 186 5.29 9.61 1.65
CA MET A 186 5.95 10.03 2.89
C MET A 186 7.36 9.46 2.99
N VAL A 187 7.52 8.13 2.90
CA VAL A 187 8.81 7.50 3.17
C VAL A 187 9.84 7.76 2.08
N THR A 188 9.42 7.89 0.82
CA THR A 188 10.33 8.25 -0.29
C THR A 188 10.79 9.71 -0.17
N ALA A 189 9.90 10.64 0.15
CA ALA A 189 10.23 12.04 0.43
C ALA A 189 11.13 12.18 1.67
N MET A 190 10.83 11.46 2.76
CA MET A 190 11.66 11.48 3.98
C MET A 190 13.09 11.00 3.70
N ALA A 191 13.26 9.96 2.87
CA ALA A 191 14.57 9.46 2.49
C ALA A 191 15.39 10.50 1.70
N ALA A 192 14.74 11.23 0.78
CA ALA A 192 15.37 12.31 0.02
C ALA A 192 15.72 13.52 0.91
N LEU A 193 14.84 13.89 1.84
CA LEU A 193 15.10 14.94 2.84
C LEU A 193 16.28 14.56 3.74
N LEU A 194 16.35 13.31 4.20
CA LEU A 194 17.47 12.83 5.00
C LEU A 194 18.80 12.85 4.21
N ALA A 195 18.73 12.61 2.90
CA ALA A 195 19.86 12.70 1.99
C ALA A 195 20.22 14.15 1.59
N ASP A 196 19.57 15.16 2.18
CA ASP A 196 19.80 16.60 1.93
C ASP A 196 19.61 17.00 0.47
N ARG A 197 18.54 16.52 -0.16
CA ARG A 197 18.23 16.80 -1.56
C ARG A 197 17.40 18.08 -1.72
N SER A 198 17.45 18.68 -2.93
CA SER A 198 16.65 19.87 -3.24
C SER A 198 15.15 19.57 -3.19
N ASP A 199 14.34 20.61 -3.00
CA ASP A 199 12.87 20.49 -2.95
C ASP A 199 12.31 19.86 -4.22
N GLU A 200 12.84 20.20 -5.41
CA GLU A 200 12.41 19.61 -6.67
C GLU A 200 12.65 18.10 -6.70
N ARG A 201 13.79 17.65 -6.15
CA ARG A 201 14.12 16.23 -6.12
C ARG A 201 13.29 15.50 -5.06
N VAL A 202 12.98 16.13 -3.94
CA VAL A 202 12.05 15.61 -2.93
C VAL A 202 10.65 15.43 -3.53
N GLU A 203 10.18 16.38 -4.36
CA GLU A 203 8.88 16.26 -5.03
C GLU A 203 8.85 15.13 -6.08
N LEU A 204 9.93 14.89 -6.81
CA LEU A 204 10.02 13.72 -7.71
C LEU A 204 9.91 12.40 -6.93
N TRP A 205 10.59 12.30 -5.77
CA TRP A 205 10.46 11.13 -4.89
C TRP A 205 9.06 10.99 -4.30
N ARG A 206 8.42 12.11 -3.97
CA ARG A 206 7.02 12.13 -3.50
C ARG A 206 6.08 11.59 -4.59
N GLU A 207 6.28 12.06 -5.82
CA GLU A 207 5.48 11.60 -6.96
C GLU A 207 5.71 10.11 -7.25
N PHE A 208 6.96 9.64 -7.21
CA PHE A 208 7.28 8.21 -7.33
C PHE A 208 6.56 7.39 -6.26
N GLY A 209 6.62 7.82 -4.99
CA GLY A 209 5.92 7.15 -3.90
C GLY A 209 4.41 7.08 -4.12
N ASN A 210 3.79 8.17 -4.57
CA ASN A 210 2.36 8.21 -4.90
C ASN A 210 1.99 7.18 -5.98
N VAL A 211 2.75 7.13 -7.07
CA VAL A 211 2.49 6.18 -8.18
C VAL A 211 2.72 4.74 -7.74
N LEU A 212 3.78 4.47 -6.97
CA LEU A 212 4.04 3.14 -6.43
C LEU A 212 2.92 2.69 -5.46
N GLY A 213 2.39 3.60 -4.65
CA GLY A 213 1.27 3.32 -3.76
C GLY A 213 -0.03 2.99 -4.52
N ILE A 214 -0.30 3.66 -5.65
CA ILE A 214 -1.43 3.29 -6.53
C ILE A 214 -1.23 1.87 -7.09
N LEU A 215 -0.04 1.56 -7.63
CA LEU A 215 0.26 0.22 -8.15
C LEU A 215 0.11 -0.85 -7.07
N TRP A 216 0.54 -0.55 -5.84
CA TRP A 216 0.39 -1.44 -4.70
C TRP A 216 -1.08 -1.70 -4.36
N GLN A 217 -1.93 -0.67 -4.40
CA GLN A 217 -3.36 -0.82 -4.17
C GLN A 217 -4.02 -1.65 -5.28
N LEU A 218 -3.73 -1.35 -6.55
CA LEU A 218 -4.23 -2.14 -7.68
C LEU A 218 -3.80 -3.61 -7.59
N PHE A 219 -2.60 -3.89 -7.07
CA PHE A 219 -2.15 -5.25 -6.80
C PHE A 219 -2.96 -5.92 -5.68
N ASN A 220 -3.22 -5.21 -4.57
CA ASN A 220 -4.03 -5.72 -3.46
C ASN A 220 -5.47 -6.02 -3.87
N ASP A 221 -6.11 -5.16 -4.65
CA ASP A 221 -7.47 -5.36 -5.16
C ASP A 221 -7.55 -6.64 -6.01
N GLN A 222 -6.53 -6.92 -6.83
CA GLN A 222 -6.44 -8.17 -7.58
C GLN A 222 -6.29 -9.39 -6.66
N GLN A 223 -5.45 -9.26 -5.60
CA GLN A 223 -5.24 -10.35 -4.64
C GLN A 223 -6.51 -10.68 -3.85
N ASP A 224 -7.34 -9.69 -3.53
CA ASP A 224 -8.61 -9.88 -2.84
C ASP A 224 -9.54 -10.81 -3.64
N ILE A 225 -9.66 -10.56 -4.95
CA ILE A 225 -10.46 -11.39 -5.86
C ILE A 225 -9.82 -12.78 -6.05
N LEU A 226 -8.50 -12.84 -6.30
CA LEU A 226 -7.79 -14.10 -6.58
C LEU A 226 -7.80 -15.08 -5.41
N THR A 227 -7.69 -14.57 -4.19
CA THR A 227 -7.70 -15.41 -2.98
C THR A 227 -9.11 -15.79 -2.54
N GLY A 228 -10.13 -15.21 -3.17
CA GLY A 228 -11.53 -15.43 -2.83
C GLY A 228 -11.95 -14.82 -1.49
N ARG A 229 -11.14 -13.91 -0.91
CA ARG A 229 -11.53 -13.16 0.29
C ARG A 229 -12.76 -12.30 -0.01
N ASN A 230 -12.74 -11.61 -1.16
CA ASN A 230 -13.81 -10.73 -1.61
C ASN A 230 -14.23 -9.70 -0.55
N GLU A 231 -13.28 -9.22 0.23
CA GLU A 231 -13.50 -8.26 1.32
C GLU A 231 -14.03 -6.94 0.77
N ASP A 232 -13.48 -6.47 -0.36
CA ASP A 232 -13.94 -5.26 -1.02
C ASP A 232 -15.42 -5.34 -1.44
N LEU A 233 -15.84 -6.49 -1.96
CA LEU A 233 -17.25 -6.72 -2.32
C LEU A 233 -18.14 -6.79 -1.09
N ALA A 234 -17.71 -7.44 -0.03
CA ALA A 234 -18.46 -7.57 1.22
C ALA A 234 -18.62 -6.22 1.93
N ASN A 235 -17.59 -5.38 1.89
CA ASN A 235 -17.59 -4.04 2.48
C ASN A 235 -18.31 -3.01 1.59
N GLY A 236 -18.50 -3.32 0.30
CA GLY A 236 -19.06 -2.39 -0.69
C GLY A 236 -18.07 -1.30 -1.07
N THR A 237 -16.78 -1.63 -1.07
CA THR A 237 -15.68 -0.74 -1.47
C THR A 237 -15.75 -0.44 -2.97
N VAL A 238 -15.57 0.82 -3.34
CA VAL A 238 -15.52 1.23 -4.76
C VAL A 238 -14.09 1.06 -5.27
N THR A 239 -13.80 -0.11 -5.84
CA THR A 239 -12.47 -0.41 -6.39
C THR A 239 -12.26 0.19 -7.78
N TYR A 240 -10.99 0.26 -8.20
CA TYR A 240 -10.64 0.73 -9.55
C TYR A 240 -11.19 -0.20 -10.64
N LEU A 241 -11.23 -1.50 -10.40
CA LEU A 241 -11.80 -2.47 -11.33
C LEU A 241 -13.32 -2.27 -11.51
N LEU A 242 -14.03 -1.95 -10.41
CA LEU A 242 -15.45 -1.59 -10.48
C LEU A 242 -15.67 -0.33 -11.32
N ALA A 243 -14.83 0.70 -11.12
CA ALA A 243 -14.92 1.92 -11.92
C ALA A 243 -14.65 1.65 -13.41
N CYS A 244 -13.71 0.76 -13.76
CA CYS A 244 -13.47 0.30 -15.11
C CYS A 244 -14.73 -0.38 -15.71
N ALA A 245 -15.41 -1.21 -14.93
CA ALA A 245 -16.63 -1.90 -15.37
C ALA A 245 -17.78 -0.91 -15.63
N VAL A 246 -18.00 0.02 -14.70
CA VAL A 246 -19.04 1.06 -14.82
C VAL A 246 -18.80 1.96 -16.04
N GLU A 247 -17.55 2.44 -16.22
CA GLU A 247 -17.21 3.30 -17.36
C GLU A 247 -17.20 2.57 -18.72
N SER A 248 -17.00 1.25 -18.73
CA SER A 248 -17.02 0.44 -19.94
C SER A 248 -18.43 0.04 -20.36
N ALA A 249 -19.38 0.09 -19.43
CA ALA A 249 -20.77 -0.26 -19.67
C ALA A 249 -21.54 0.89 -20.33
N GLY A 250 -22.54 0.57 -21.18
CA GLY A 250 -23.54 1.56 -21.56
C GLY A 250 -24.41 1.95 -20.35
N ARG A 251 -25.13 3.08 -20.44
CA ARG A 251 -25.87 3.66 -19.29
C ARG A 251 -26.73 2.62 -18.54
N ASP A 252 -27.59 1.89 -19.23
CA ASP A 252 -28.48 0.91 -18.59
C ASP A 252 -27.71 -0.27 -17.97
N SER A 253 -26.57 -0.63 -18.54
CA SER A 253 -25.69 -1.67 -18.01
C SER A 253 -24.87 -1.17 -16.81
N ALA A 254 -24.51 0.11 -16.78
CA ALA A 254 -23.85 0.72 -15.64
C ALA A 254 -24.75 0.70 -14.39
N ASP A 255 -26.03 1.05 -14.53
CA ASP A 255 -27.00 0.99 -13.44
C ASP A 255 -27.11 -0.43 -12.88
N HIS A 256 -27.14 -1.45 -13.76
CA HIS A 256 -27.13 -2.85 -13.33
C HIS A 256 -25.86 -3.26 -12.57
N VAL A 257 -24.67 -2.80 -12.99
CA VAL A 257 -23.41 -3.04 -12.25
C VAL A 257 -23.49 -2.46 -10.85
N LEU A 258 -24.01 -1.23 -10.71
CA LEU A 258 -24.18 -0.55 -9.43
C LEU A 258 -25.21 -1.24 -8.53
N GLU A 259 -26.31 -1.74 -9.08
CA GLU A 259 -27.31 -2.54 -8.35
C GLU A 259 -26.70 -3.85 -7.81
N LEU A 260 -25.93 -4.55 -8.66
CA LEU A 260 -25.23 -5.78 -8.23
C LEU A 260 -24.20 -5.49 -7.13
N HIS A 261 -23.44 -4.39 -7.24
CA HIS A 261 -22.48 -3.99 -6.23
C HIS A 261 -23.18 -3.72 -4.88
N ALA A 262 -24.27 -2.97 -4.87
CA ALA A 262 -25.05 -2.73 -3.66
C ALA A 262 -25.60 -4.03 -3.04
N ALA A 263 -26.05 -4.99 -3.88
CA ALA A 263 -26.61 -6.26 -3.46
C ALA A 263 -25.53 -7.25 -2.99
N ALA A 264 -24.29 -7.17 -3.51
CA ALA A 264 -23.20 -8.11 -3.21
C ALA A 264 -22.87 -8.17 -1.72
N ARG A 265 -23.05 -7.07 -0.97
CA ARG A 265 -22.88 -7.00 0.48
C ARG A 265 -23.74 -7.98 1.27
N HIS A 266 -24.86 -8.43 0.68
CA HIS A 266 -25.87 -9.25 1.37
C HIS A 266 -26.28 -10.50 0.57
N SER A 267 -25.77 -10.67 -0.64
CA SER A 267 -26.13 -11.76 -1.55
C SER A 267 -24.89 -12.33 -2.25
N PRO A 268 -24.47 -13.57 -1.91
CA PRO A 268 -23.39 -14.26 -2.61
C PRO A 268 -23.64 -14.40 -4.12
N ASP A 269 -24.90 -14.60 -4.53
CA ASP A 269 -25.25 -14.70 -5.96
C ASP A 269 -25.02 -13.38 -6.69
N ALA A 270 -25.37 -12.25 -6.06
CA ALA A 270 -25.08 -10.92 -6.62
C ALA A 270 -23.56 -10.68 -6.68
N GLY A 271 -22.81 -11.08 -5.65
CA GLY A 271 -21.34 -11.02 -5.64
C GLY A 271 -20.72 -11.84 -6.77
N ALA A 272 -21.21 -13.07 -7.00
CA ALA A 272 -20.75 -13.90 -8.10
C ALA A 272 -21.10 -13.30 -9.48
N ALA A 273 -22.29 -12.75 -9.63
CA ALA A 273 -22.72 -12.08 -10.87
C ALA A 273 -21.85 -10.84 -11.15
N LEU A 274 -21.60 -10.01 -10.13
CA LEU A 274 -20.71 -8.85 -10.24
C LEU A 274 -19.30 -9.27 -10.61
N THR A 275 -18.72 -10.27 -9.93
CA THR A 275 -17.38 -10.81 -10.25
C THR A 275 -17.30 -11.23 -11.71
N GLY A 276 -18.35 -11.87 -12.26
CA GLY A 276 -18.41 -12.22 -13.68
C GLY A 276 -18.30 -11.01 -14.62
N ILE A 277 -18.91 -9.88 -14.24
CA ILE A 277 -18.81 -8.61 -15.00
C ILE A 277 -17.41 -7.99 -14.84
N LEU A 278 -16.88 -7.94 -13.62
CA LEU A 278 -15.54 -7.41 -13.34
C LEU A 278 -14.44 -8.16 -14.09
N LEU A 279 -14.61 -9.47 -14.29
CA LEU A 279 -13.68 -10.32 -15.03
C LEU A 279 -14.00 -10.41 -16.54
N ALA A 280 -14.88 -9.55 -17.08
CA ALA A 280 -15.13 -9.50 -18.52
C ALA A 280 -13.87 -9.04 -19.29
N PRO A 281 -13.59 -9.61 -20.47
CA PRO A 281 -12.34 -9.34 -21.21
C PRO A 281 -12.12 -7.84 -21.49
N GLU A 282 -13.14 -7.07 -21.81
CA GLU A 282 -13.05 -5.64 -22.07
C GLU A 282 -12.71 -4.83 -20.83
N VAL A 283 -13.24 -5.21 -19.64
CA VAL A 283 -12.95 -4.58 -18.37
C VAL A 283 -11.49 -4.85 -17.97
N LEU A 284 -11.07 -6.12 -18.06
CA LEU A 284 -9.70 -6.53 -17.73
C LEU A 284 -8.67 -5.89 -18.67
N ARG A 285 -8.95 -5.79 -19.96
CA ARG A 285 -8.06 -5.12 -20.92
C ARG A 285 -7.84 -3.65 -20.53
N ARG A 286 -8.93 -2.93 -20.20
CA ARG A 286 -8.84 -1.53 -19.78
C ARG A 286 -8.05 -1.37 -18.49
N TYR A 287 -8.32 -2.24 -17.53
CA TYR A 287 -7.62 -2.26 -16.25
C TYR A 287 -6.10 -2.51 -16.44
N GLU A 288 -5.73 -3.46 -17.30
CA GLU A 288 -4.34 -3.76 -17.65
C GLU A 288 -3.63 -2.58 -18.35
N GLU A 289 -4.33 -1.90 -19.28
CA GLU A 289 -3.83 -0.70 -19.93
C GLU A 289 -3.51 0.42 -18.92
N ASP A 290 -4.38 0.63 -17.93
CA ASP A 290 -4.19 1.63 -16.90
C ASP A 290 -3.05 1.26 -15.92
N ILE A 291 -2.92 -0.01 -15.54
CA ILE A 291 -1.75 -0.51 -14.78
C ILE A 291 -0.46 -0.20 -15.53
N ALA A 292 -0.43 -0.46 -16.85
CA ALA A 292 0.74 -0.18 -17.68
C ALA A 292 1.09 1.32 -17.69
N VAL A 293 0.10 2.22 -17.71
CA VAL A 293 0.32 3.68 -17.62
C VAL A 293 0.99 4.07 -16.31
N PHE A 294 0.51 3.56 -15.17
CA PHE A 294 1.12 3.83 -13.86
C PHE A 294 2.53 3.22 -13.75
N ARG A 295 2.73 2.00 -14.20
CA ARG A 295 4.05 1.35 -14.25
C ARG A 295 5.04 2.18 -15.05
N ASP A 296 4.69 2.57 -16.27
CA ASP A 296 5.56 3.33 -17.15
C ASP A 296 5.86 4.74 -16.57
N ARG A 297 4.91 5.34 -15.84
CA ARG A 297 5.15 6.59 -15.10
C ARG A 297 6.15 6.39 -13.97
N ALA A 298 6.02 5.33 -13.17
CA ALA A 298 6.97 5.02 -12.10
C ALA A 298 8.39 4.81 -12.66
N HIS A 299 8.53 4.06 -13.75
CA HIS A 299 9.84 3.87 -14.41
C HIS A 299 10.43 5.19 -14.95
N ARG A 300 9.62 6.05 -15.57
CA ARG A 300 10.09 7.37 -16.03
C ARG A 300 10.61 8.22 -14.87
N LEU A 301 9.91 8.25 -13.75
CA LEU A 301 10.36 8.96 -12.55
C LEU A 301 11.70 8.42 -12.04
N LEU A 302 11.88 7.09 -11.99
CA LEU A 302 13.15 6.48 -11.59
C LEU A 302 14.29 6.81 -12.57
N TYR A 303 14.03 6.87 -13.88
CA TYR A 303 15.03 7.30 -14.87
C TYR A 303 15.40 8.78 -14.69
N GLU A 304 14.44 9.66 -14.41
CA GLU A 304 14.69 11.08 -14.13
C GLU A 304 15.46 11.28 -12.83
N LEU A 305 15.10 10.53 -11.80
CA LEU A 305 15.79 10.53 -10.51
C LEU A 305 17.23 10.00 -10.64
N GLY A 306 17.49 8.97 -11.43
CA GLY A 306 18.83 8.40 -11.56
C GLY A 306 19.41 7.94 -10.22
N GLY A 307 20.69 8.24 -9.96
CA GLY A 307 21.40 7.92 -8.71
C GLY A 307 22.15 6.59 -8.78
N ASP A 308 22.35 5.91 -7.63
CA ASP A 308 23.07 4.63 -7.60
C ASP A 308 22.34 3.55 -8.40
N ALA A 309 22.99 3.03 -9.44
CA ALA A 309 22.37 2.11 -10.40
C ALA A 309 21.95 0.77 -9.77
N ALA A 310 22.67 0.28 -8.76
CA ALA A 310 22.36 -1.01 -8.12
C ALA A 310 21.07 -0.91 -7.29
N TYR A 311 20.89 0.17 -6.54
CA TYR A 311 19.68 0.39 -5.74
C TYR A 311 18.50 0.86 -6.61
N SER A 312 18.76 1.65 -7.64
CA SER A 312 17.73 2.02 -8.63
C SER A 312 17.13 0.78 -9.32
N ALA A 313 17.97 -0.21 -9.70
CA ALA A 313 17.50 -1.47 -10.26
C ALA A 313 16.55 -2.24 -9.33
N VAL A 314 16.76 -2.16 -8.01
CA VAL A 314 15.84 -2.78 -7.03
C VAL A 314 14.47 -2.10 -7.03
N LEU A 315 14.42 -0.76 -7.18
CA LEU A 315 13.15 -0.04 -7.29
C LEU A 315 12.43 -0.35 -8.61
N HIS A 316 13.17 -0.49 -9.72
CA HIS A 316 12.58 -0.95 -10.98
C HIS A 316 11.96 -2.35 -10.85
N ASP A 317 12.68 -3.32 -10.22
CA ASP A 317 12.14 -4.67 -9.95
C ASP A 317 10.90 -4.61 -9.01
N LEU A 318 10.88 -3.70 -8.03
CA LEU A 318 9.73 -3.51 -7.16
C LEU A 318 8.50 -2.99 -7.92
N VAL A 319 8.69 -2.02 -8.82
CA VAL A 319 7.63 -1.51 -9.70
C VAL A 319 7.07 -2.63 -10.58
N ASP A 320 7.94 -3.43 -11.20
CA ASP A 320 7.52 -4.56 -12.04
C ASP A 320 6.76 -5.63 -11.25
N ARG A 321 7.11 -5.86 -9.98
CA ARG A 321 6.40 -6.79 -9.07
C ARG A 321 5.06 -6.26 -8.58
N ALA A 322 4.90 -4.95 -8.48
CA ALA A 322 3.65 -4.32 -8.07
C ALA A 322 2.66 -4.12 -9.24
N SER A 323 3.09 -4.37 -10.48
CA SER A 323 2.31 -4.05 -11.68
C SER A 323 1.91 -5.24 -12.59
N PRO A 324 1.95 -6.53 -12.17
CA PRO A 324 1.48 -7.60 -13.04
C PRO A 324 -0.05 -7.62 -13.11
N MET A 325 -0.57 -7.93 -14.29
CA MET A 325 -1.96 -8.29 -14.45
C MET A 325 -2.15 -9.75 -13.99
N LEU A 326 -2.82 -9.95 -12.87
CA LEU A 326 -3.01 -11.25 -12.24
C LEU A 326 -4.36 -11.88 -12.59
N LEU A 327 -5.39 -11.05 -12.77
CA LEU A 327 -6.74 -11.50 -13.09
C LEU A 327 -6.82 -12.09 -14.50
N ARG A 328 -7.71 -13.05 -14.70
CA ARG A 328 -7.98 -13.68 -15.98
C ARG A 328 -9.47 -13.63 -16.28
N ALA A 329 -9.81 -13.49 -17.54
CA ALA A 329 -11.21 -13.58 -17.96
C ALA A 329 -11.79 -14.94 -17.53
N ALA A 330 -13.03 -14.90 -17.03
CA ALA A 330 -13.75 -16.14 -16.74
C ALA A 330 -13.91 -16.92 -18.06
N GLU A 331 -13.57 -18.21 -18.05
CA GLU A 331 -13.86 -19.06 -19.20
C GLU A 331 -15.36 -19.06 -19.45
N PRO A 332 -15.81 -18.88 -20.69
CA PRO A 332 -17.23 -18.95 -21.01
C PRO A 332 -17.73 -20.33 -20.59
N VAL A 333 -18.67 -20.38 -19.63
CA VAL A 333 -19.36 -21.61 -19.29
C VAL A 333 -20.02 -22.10 -20.57
N ALA A 334 -19.51 -23.18 -21.16
CA ALA A 334 -20.12 -23.81 -22.31
C ALA A 334 -21.55 -24.17 -21.91
N ARG A 335 -22.54 -23.41 -22.43
CA ARG A 335 -23.93 -23.79 -22.34
C ARG A 335 -24.05 -25.09 -23.14
N GLU A 336 -24.06 -26.22 -22.44
CA GLU A 336 -24.55 -27.46 -23.02
C GLU A 336 -25.99 -27.17 -23.48
N VAL A 337 -26.12 -26.94 -24.78
CA VAL A 337 -27.40 -26.99 -25.45
C VAL A 337 -27.85 -28.45 -25.39
N ALA A 338 -28.64 -28.77 -24.38
CA ALA A 338 -29.33 -30.04 -24.31
C ALA A 338 -30.18 -30.19 -25.57
N VAL A 339 -29.67 -30.90 -26.57
CA VAL A 339 -30.44 -31.33 -27.72
C VAL A 339 -31.41 -32.38 -27.17
N ALA A 340 -32.66 -32.02 -27.02
CA ALA A 340 -33.73 -32.92 -26.71
C ALA A 340 -33.83 -34.01 -27.82
N PRO A 341 -33.88 -35.29 -27.48
CA PRO A 341 -34.09 -36.32 -28.50
C PRO A 341 -35.50 -36.16 -29.10
N GLN A 342 -35.56 -35.97 -30.39
CA GLN A 342 -36.81 -36.13 -31.14
C GLN A 342 -37.22 -37.58 -31.15
N LEU A 343 -38.40 -37.90 -30.60
CA LEU A 343 -39.17 -39.13 -30.83
C LEU A 343 -39.97 -39.01 -32.09
#